data_7a7713668619157cead27fd51be539fa
#
_entry.id   7a7713668619157cead27fd51be539fa
#
_cell.length_a   1.000
_cell.length_b   1.000
_cell.length_c   1.000
_cell.angle_alpha   90.00
_cell.angle_beta   90.00
_cell.angle_gamma   90.00
#
_symmetry.space_group_name_H-M   'P 1'
#
loop_
_entity.id
_entity.type
_entity.pdbx_description
1 polymer ?
#
loop_
_entity_poly.entity_id
_entity_poly.type
_entity_poly.pdbx_seq_one_letter_code
_entity_poly.pdbx_strand_id
1 'polypeptide(L)'
;MQRLIEQPADNGDVLEGRTRLGRVHYHLSVYQHFSEADHEAVPAFLEVEGHITPLDDLDLAAFHQRRAELTLNLADGRVLEFLIANGEGAIRSTGRGLYRR
;
A
#
# COMPACT_ATOMS: atom_id res chain seq x y z
N MET A 1 -4.23 -19.86 -0.35
CA MET A 1 -4.62 -19.42 -1.70
C MET A 1 -4.90 -17.93 -1.70
N GLN A 2 -4.49 -17.22 -2.73
CA GLN A 2 -4.75 -15.79 -2.87
C GLN A 2 -5.32 -15.49 -4.26
N ARG A 3 -6.08 -14.40 -4.32
CA ARG A 3 -6.71 -13.97 -5.56
C ARG A 3 -6.51 -12.47 -5.74
N LEU A 4 -6.04 -12.06 -6.90
CA LEU A 4 -5.95 -10.65 -7.26
C LEU A 4 -7.36 -10.13 -7.53
N ILE A 5 -7.77 -9.08 -6.79
CA ILE A 5 -9.13 -8.53 -6.91
C ILE A 5 -9.17 -7.11 -7.46
N GLU A 6 -8.06 -6.36 -7.40
CA GLU A 6 -8.03 -4.96 -7.85
C GLU A 6 -6.60 -4.53 -8.10
N GLN A 7 -6.41 -3.63 -9.08
CA GLN A 7 -5.11 -3.03 -9.37
C GLN A 7 -5.25 -1.53 -9.57
N PRO A 8 -5.45 -0.76 -8.48
CA PRO A 8 -5.58 0.69 -8.62
C PRO A 8 -4.24 1.34 -8.98
N ALA A 9 -4.30 2.30 -9.89
CA ALA A 9 -3.13 3.08 -10.32
C ALA A 9 -3.56 4.52 -10.58
N ASP A 10 -2.88 5.47 -9.95
CA ASP A 10 -3.15 6.90 -10.10
C ASP A 10 -2.07 7.68 -9.33
N ASN A 11 -2.28 8.97 -9.15
CA ASN A 11 -1.45 9.82 -8.32
C ASN A 11 -2.08 9.99 -6.94
N GLY A 12 -1.24 10.06 -5.92
CA GLY A 12 -1.70 10.24 -4.55
C GLY A 12 -0.68 10.96 -3.70
N ASP A 13 -1.04 11.21 -2.45
CA ASP A 13 -0.18 11.87 -1.48
C ASP A 13 0.35 10.88 -0.46
N VAL A 14 1.63 11.01 -0.15
CA VAL A 14 2.29 10.24 0.91
C VAL A 14 2.43 11.12 2.14
N LEU A 15 2.03 10.58 3.30
CA LEU A 15 2.11 11.25 4.58
C LEU A 15 2.86 10.38 5.59
N GLU A 16 3.51 11.02 6.54
CA GLU A 16 4.01 10.38 7.75
C GLU A 16 3.29 11.03 8.94
N GLY A 17 2.43 10.26 9.60
CA GLY A 17 1.51 10.84 10.56
C GLY A 17 0.57 11.83 9.88
N ARG A 18 0.62 13.10 10.30
CA ARG A 18 -0.16 14.17 9.69
C ARG A 18 0.64 15.04 8.73
N THR A 19 1.91 14.73 8.55
CA THR A 19 2.80 15.51 7.71
C THR A 19 2.77 14.99 6.28
N ARG A 20 2.35 15.85 5.35
CA ARG A 20 2.39 15.53 3.93
C ARG A 20 3.84 15.61 3.45
N LEU A 21 4.33 14.50 2.87
CA LEU A 21 5.71 14.41 2.39
C LEU A 21 5.84 14.78 0.92
N GLY A 22 4.88 14.38 0.10
CA GLY A 22 4.90 14.67 -1.32
C GLY A 22 3.93 13.80 -2.10
N ARG A 23 3.94 13.99 -3.41
CA ARG A 23 3.09 13.23 -4.33
C ARG A 23 3.85 12.10 -4.97
N VAL A 24 3.14 11.02 -5.23
CA VAL A 24 3.66 9.86 -5.96
C VAL A 24 2.64 9.39 -6.98
N HIS A 25 3.15 8.70 -8.01
CA HIS A 25 2.31 7.83 -8.82
C HIS A 25 2.35 6.44 -8.20
N TYR A 26 1.21 5.83 -7.96
CA TYR A 26 1.14 4.50 -7.37
C TYR A 26 0.56 3.49 -8.35
N HIS A 27 1.03 2.27 -8.23
CA HIS A 27 0.45 1.11 -8.91
C HIS A 27 0.37 0.00 -7.88
N LEU A 28 -0.84 -0.36 -7.46
CA LEU A 28 -1.07 -1.30 -6.38
C LEU A 28 -1.70 -2.58 -6.90
N SER A 29 -1.47 -3.66 -6.18
CA SER A 29 -2.14 -4.94 -6.39
C SER A 29 -2.78 -5.35 -5.08
N VAL A 30 -4.08 -5.56 -5.09
CA VAL A 30 -4.85 -5.96 -3.91
C VAL A 30 -5.21 -7.43 -4.03
N TYR A 31 -4.78 -8.22 -3.06
CA TYR A 31 -5.02 -9.65 -3.01
C TYR A 31 -5.95 -10.01 -1.86
N GLN A 32 -6.92 -10.87 -2.14
CA GLN A 32 -7.71 -11.51 -1.11
C GLN A 32 -7.08 -12.87 -0.82
N HIS A 33 -6.69 -13.08 0.43
CA HIS A 33 -6.24 -14.39 0.91
C HIS A 33 -7.43 -15.20 1.39
N PHE A 34 -7.36 -16.51 1.20
CA PHE A 34 -8.40 -17.44 1.62
C PHE A 34 -7.80 -18.49 2.54
N SER A 35 -8.53 -18.81 3.59
CA SER A 35 -8.28 -19.96 4.45
C SER A 35 -9.26 -21.06 4.10
N GLU A 36 -8.84 -22.30 4.25
CA GLU A 36 -9.72 -23.44 4.07
C GLU A 36 -10.30 -23.86 5.41
N ALA A 37 -11.64 -23.88 5.48
CA ALA A 37 -12.37 -24.30 6.68
C ALA A 37 -13.53 -25.18 6.22
N ASP A 38 -13.65 -26.41 6.78
CA ASP A 38 -14.72 -27.35 6.47
C ASP A 38 -14.89 -27.60 4.96
N HIS A 39 -13.78 -27.70 4.24
CA HIS A 39 -13.71 -27.90 2.78
C HIS A 39 -14.22 -26.70 1.96
N GLU A 40 -14.39 -25.54 2.58
CA GLU A 40 -14.77 -24.31 1.89
C GLU A 40 -13.66 -23.28 1.97
N ALA A 41 -13.47 -22.51 0.90
CA ALA A 41 -12.56 -21.37 0.91
C ALA A 41 -13.25 -20.19 1.58
N VAL A 42 -12.67 -19.69 2.67
CA VAL A 42 -13.22 -18.58 3.46
C VAL A 42 -12.31 -17.37 3.32
N PRO A 43 -12.84 -16.18 2.97
CA PRO A 43 -12.03 -14.98 2.93
C PRO A 43 -11.35 -14.71 4.28
N ALA A 44 -10.02 -14.54 4.28
CA ALA A 44 -9.23 -14.33 5.48
C ALA A 44 -8.83 -12.86 5.64
N PHE A 45 -7.93 -12.37 4.80
CA PHE A 45 -7.44 -10.99 4.90
C PHE A 45 -7.09 -10.46 3.52
N LEU A 46 -7.01 -9.12 3.43
CA LEU A 46 -6.52 -8.43 2.25
C LEU A 46 -5.05 -8.09 2.40
N GLU A 47 -4.29 -8.28 1.35
CA GLU A 47 -2.91 -7.85 1.27
C GLU A 47 -2.77 -6.89 0.09
N VAL A 48 -2.08 -5.78 0.32
CA VAL A 48 -1.78 -4.81 -0.73
C VAL A 48 -0.27 -4.70 -0.87
N GLU A 49 0.20 -4.85 -2.08
CA GLU A 49 1.59 -4.58 -2.43
C GLU A 49 1.61 -3.77 -3.72
N GLY A 50 2.74 -3.24 -4.07
CA GLY A 50 2.87 -2.51 -5.32
C GLY A 50 4.10 -1.64 -5.35
N HIS A 51 3.97 -0.54 -6.07
CA HIS A 51 5.10 0.33 -6.34
C HIS A 51 4.66 1.79 -6.32
N ILE A 52 5.50 2.65 -5.76
CA ILE A 52 5.31 4.10 -5.84
C ILE A 52 6.50 4.74 -6.56
N THR A 53 6.19 5.74 -7.39
CA THR A 53 7.19 6.54 -8.09
C THR A 53 7.03 7.98 -7.64
N PRO A 54 8.04 8.58 -7.01
CA PRO A 54 7.94 9.96 -6.56
C PRO A 54 7.73 10.94 -7.72
N LEU A 55 6.80 11.88 -7.52
CA LEU A 55 6.59 13.01 -8.41
C LEU A 55 7.23 14.28 -7.83
N ASP A 56 7.47 14.28 -6.52
CA ASP A 56 8.20 15.31 -5.80
C ASP A 56 9.52 14.73 -5.25
N ASP A 57 10.30 15.54 -4.57
CA ASP A 57 11.55 15.11 -3.93
C ASP A 57 11.24 14.26 -2.68
N LEU A 58 11.18 12.95 -2.87
CA LEU A 58 11.04 11.99 -1.77
C LEU A 58 12.24 11.04 -1.77
N ASP A 59 12.91 10.94 -0.63
CA ASP A 59 14.01 10.01 -0.46
C ASP A 59 13.49 8.67 0.04
N LEU A 60 13.10 7.81 -0.90
CA LEU A 60 12.55 6.49 -0.58
C LEU A 60 13.55 5.61 0.15
N ALA A 61 14.84 5.74 -0.18
CA ALA A 61 15.88 4.95 0.48
C ALA A 61 15.98 5.31 1.97
N ALA A 62 15.89 6.60 2.30
CA ALA A 62 15.93 7.04 3.71
C ALA A 62 14.72 6.51 4.49
N PHE A 63 13.52 6.57 3.92
CA PHE A 63 12.34 5.99 4.57
C PHE A 63 12.45 4.49 4.74
N HIS A 64 13.00 3.80 3.76
CA HIS A 64 13.24 2.36 3.86
C HIS A 64 14.24 2.03 4.97
N GLN A 65 15.33 2.77 5.06
CA GLN A 65 16.37 2.53 6.07
C GLN A 65 15.87 2.67 7.50
N ARG A 66 15.02 3.66 7.77
CA ARG A 66 14.46 3.86 9.12
C ARG A 66 13.12 3.17 9.34
N ARG A 67 12.68 2.38 8.37
CA ARG A 67 11.44 1.61 8.44
C ARG A 67 10.23 2.48 8.80
N ALA A 68 10.12 3.61 8.13
CA ALA A 68 9.04 4.55 8.38
C ALA A 68 7.68 3.96 8.04
N GLU A 69 6.72 4.12 8.93
CA GLU A 69 5.32 3.79 8.66
C GLU A 69 4.67 4.98 7.96
N LEU A 70 4.21 4.76 6.75
CA LEU A 70 3.69 5.82 5.89
C LEU A 70 2.23 5.58 5.54
N THR A 71 1.58 6.63 5.11
CA THR A 71 0.18 6.60 4.66
C THR A 71 0.11 7.11 3.23
N LEU A 72 -0.60 6.40 2.37
CA LEU A 72 -0.89 6.82 1.00
C LEU A 72 -2.37 7.18 0.90
N ASN A 73 -2.66 8.42 0.51
CA ASN A 73 -4.02 8.84 0.19
C ASN A 73 -4.24 8.62 -1.30
N LEU A 74 -5.13 7.70 -1.65
CA LEU A 74 -5.43 7.39 -3.05
C LEU A 74 -6.33 8.46 -3.66
N ALA A 75 -6.31 8.53 -4.98
CA ALA A 75 -7.12 9.49 -5.73
C ALA A 75 -8.63 9.31 -5.51
N ASP A 76 -9.08 8.10 -5.19
CA ASP A 76 -10.49 7.79 -4.96
C ASP A 76 -10.94 7.99 -3.49
N GLY A 77 -10.06 8.50 -2.64
CA GLY A 77 -10.37 8.77 -1.24
C GLY A 77 -10.07 7.62 -0.27
N ARG A 78 -9.63 6.48 -0.78
CA ARG A 78 -9.16 5.40 0.09
C ARG A 78 -7.76 5.69 0.62
N VAL A 79 -7.38 4.97 1.65
CA VAL A 79 -6.11 5.15 2.36
C VAL A 79 -5.42 3.80 2.50
N LEU A 80 -4.10 3.81 2.36
CA LEU A 80 -3.25 2.64 2.58
C LEU A 80 -2.16 2.98 3.57
N GLU A 81 -2.05 2.20 4.63
CA GLU A 81 -0.88 2.25 5.52
C GLU A 81 0.15 1.25 5.03
N PHE A 82 1.38 1.70 4.86
CA PHE A 82 2.40 0.89 4.20
C PHE A 82 3.81 1.14 4.72
N LEU A 83 4.69 0.20 4.39
CA LEU A 83 6.14 0.34 4.52
C LEU A 83 6.76 0.25 3.14
N ILE A 84 7.89 0.92 2.97
CA ILE A 84 8.69 0.77 1.76
C ILE A 84 9.51 -0.51 1.91
N ALA A 85 9.34 -1.42 0.96
CA ALA A 85 9.99 -2.73 1.02
C ALA A 85 11.42 -2.73 0.47
N ASN A 86 11.75 -1.77 -0.40
CA ASN A 86 13.11 -1.56 -0.88
C ASN A 86 13.32 -0.09 -1.26
N GLY A 87 14.56 0.31 -1.52
CA GLY A 87 14.87 1.70 -1.85
C GLY A 87 14.39 2.16 -3.22
N GLU A 88 13.81 1.30 -4.03
CA GLU A 88 13.36 1.60 -5.39
C GLU A 88 11.87 1.89 -5.49
N GLY A 89 11.13 1.81 -4.40
CA GLY A 89 9.72 2.16 -4.37
C GLY A 89 8.74 1.02 -4.25
N ALA A 90 9.20 -0.22 -4.10
CA ALA A 90 8.32 -1.33 -3.78
C ALA A 90 7.73 -1.13 -2.39
N ILE A 91 6.42 -1.34 -2.24
CA ILE A 91 5.72 -1.11 -0.98
C ILE A 91 4.87 -2.31 -0.61
N ARG A 92 4.56 -2.39 0.69
CA ARG A 92 3.73 -3.43 1.25
C ARG A 92 2.85 -2.85 2.34
N SER A 93 1.59 -3.26 2.37
CA SER A 93 0.66 -2.83 3.43
C SER A 93 1.10 -3.35 4.80
N THR A 94 0.86 -2.54 5.84
CA THR A 94 1.21 -2.89 7.22
C THR A 94 0.02 -3.37 8.02
N GLY A 95 -1.18 -3.22 7.52
CA GLY A 95 -2.38 -3.51 8.30
C GLY A 95 -3.52 -3.99 7.43
N ARG A 96 -4.62 -3.31 7.54
CA ARG A 96 -5.92 -3.73 7.00
C ARG A 96 -6.14 -3.50 5.51
N GLY A 97 -5.11 -3.28 4.74
CA GLY A 97 -5.26 -3.03 3.31
C GLY A 97 -5.86 -1.65 3.02
N LEU A 98 -6.58 -1.54 1.92
CA LEU A 98 -7.23 -0.28 1.55
C LEU A 98 -8.49 -0.05 2.39
N TYR A 99 -8.66 1.18 2.89
CA TYR A 99 -9.84 1.54 3.67
C TYR A 99 -10.20 3.00 3.45
N ARG A 100 -11.43 3.38 3.84
CA ARG A 100 -11.88 4.78 3.84
C ARG A 100 -11.88 5.31 5.27
N ARG A 101 -11.45 6.53 5.41
CA ARG A 101 -11.53 7.24 6.69
C ARG A 101 -12.94 7.74 6.96
#